data_e650d1f866bf18c4f2cfd739825712cf
#
_entry.id   e650d1f866bf18c4f2cfd739825712cf
#
_cell.length_a   1.000
_cell.length_b   1.000
_cell.length_c   1.000
_cell.angle_alpha   90.00
_cell.angle_beta   90.00
_cell.angle_gamma   90.00
#
_symmetry.space_group_name_H-M   'P 1'
#
loop_
_entity.id
_entity.type
_entity.pdbx_description
1 polymer ?
#
loop_
_entity_poly.entity_id
_entity_poly.type
_entity_poly.pdbx_seq_one_letter_code
_entity_poly.pdbx_strand_id
1 'polypeptide(L)'
;MNDFIDSLENGELRSNTVSTREIHIATAQVGKDTIEAEYITFDFNWWPPKKRNPNVFEKLWDVITTPYYKAKWYIREAYWEVRYGFQRMFKGYDSVDTFETFAKFIDRYTKILTEYRKHHVGYVGTMTNEEWEAIIDEMLYHLYYMDEEHVTEELERDVPKDWSASYTTVNYILDKHKDEFFKLFSGYFYNLWD
;
A
#
# COMPACT_ATOMS: atom_id res chain seq x y z
N MET A 1 -2.23 -17.65 -27.42
CA MET A 1 -1.69 -17.90 -26.08
C MET A 1 -0.37 -18.68 -26.15
N ASN A 2 -0.18 -19.54 -27.15
CA ASN A 2 1.09 -20.24 -27.36
C ASN A 2 2.19 -19.31 -27.88
N ASP A 3 1.89 -18.36 -28.76
CA ASP A 3 2.87 -17.42 -29.33
C ASP A 3 3.58 -16.54 -28.29
N PHE A 4 2.93 -16.27 -27.16
CA PHE A 4 3.53 -15.52 -26.05
C PHE A 4 4.53 -16.37 -25.25
N ILE A 5 4.24 -17.65 -25.08
CA ILE A 5 5.13 -18.59 -24.38
C ILE A 5 6.36 -18.88 -25.26
N ASP A 6 6.16 -19.08 -26.57
CA ASP A 6 7.24 -19.32 -27.54
C ASP A 6 8.18 -18.12 -27.68
N SER A 7 7.67 -16.89 -27.51
CA SER A 7 8.51 -15.68 -27.51
C SER A 7 9.36 -15.52 -26.25
N LEU A 8 8.91 -16.08 -25.10
CA LEU A 8 9.69 -16.11 -23.86
C LEU A 8 10.81 -17.15 -23.92
N GLU A 9 10.57 -18.30 -24.53
CA GLU A 9 11.58 -19.37 -24.67
C GLU A 9 12.68 -19.03 -25.68
N ASN A 10 12.35 -18.30 -26.73
CA ASN A 10 13.32 -17.94 -27.78
C ASN A 10 14.14 -16.66 -27.48
N GLY A 11 13.94 -16.02 -26.33
CA GLY A 11 14.73 -14.83 -25.93
C GLY A 11 14.57 -13.62 -26.88
N GLU A 12 13.55 -13.61 -27.74
CA GLU A 12 13.31 -12.53 -28.70
C GLU A 12 12.62 -11.31 -28.10
N LEU A 13 12.20 -11.36 -26.85
CA LEU A 13 11.86 -10.17 -26.07
C LEU A 13 13.14 -9.41 -25.72
N ARG A 14 13.83 -8.92 -26.74
CA ARG A 14 14.78 -7.83 -26.56
C ARG A 14 13.95 -6.60 -26.19
N SER A 15 13.71 -6.46 -24.88
CA SER A 15 13.31 -5.20 -24.29
C SER A 15 14.43 -4.19 -24.58
N ASN A 16 14.30 -3.41 -25.65
CA ASN A 16 15.11 -2.23 -25.88
C ASN A 16 14.68 -1.06 -24.97
N THR A 17 14.01 -1.33 -23.89
CA THR A 17 13.76 -0.39 -22.82
C THR A 17 14.90 -0.52 -21.82
N VAL A 18 16.02 0.14 -22.11
CA VAL A 18 16.99 0.47 -21.08
C VAL A 18 16.33 1.57 -20.24
N SER A 19 15.53 1.17 -19.29
CA SER A 19 15.19 2.00 -18.16
C SER A 19 16.44 2.03 -17.29
N THR A 20 17.26 3.06 -17.42
CA THR A 20 18.34 3.32 -16.47
C THR A 20 17.68 3.69 -15.15
N ARG A 21 17.58 2.73 -14.25
CA ARG A 21 17.26 2.97 -12.85
C ARG A 21 18.54 3.43 -12.18
N GLU A 22 18.59 4.68 -11.78
CA GLU A 22 19.62 5.12 -10.84
C GLU A 22 19.09 4.93 -9.43
N ILE A 23 19.90 4.29 -8.60
CA ILE A 23 19.62 4.10 -7.17
C ILE A 23 20.43 5.15 -6.43
N HIS A 24 19.74 5.94 -5.63
CA HIS A 24 20.33 6.96 -4.75
C HIS A 24 20.15 6.54 -3.31
N ILE A 25 21.14 6.77 -2.50
CA ILE A 25 21.07 6.53 -1.05
C ILE A 25 21.18 7.88 -0.37
N ALA A 26 20.21 8.21 0.45
CA ALA A 26 20.22 9.42 1.26
C ALA A 26 19.70 9.14 2.66
N THR A 27 20.14 9.96 3.61
CA THR A 27 19.61 9.91 4.98
C THR A 27 18.25 10.59 5.01
N ALA A 28 17.25 9.88 5.51
CA ALA A 28 15.91 10.40 5.72
C ALA A 28 15.51 10.35 7.20
N GLN A 29 14.69 11.31 7.60
CA GLN A 29 14.07 11.34 8.92
C GLN A 29 12.61 10.89 8.76
N VAL A 30 12.25 9.78 9.42
CA VAL A 30 10.88 9.29 9.46
C VAL A 30 10.45 9.20 10.93
N GLY A 31 9.59 10.10 11.36
CA GLY A 31 9.22 10.24 12.75
C GLY A 31 10.40 10.48 13.67
N LYS A 32 10.62 9.55 14.62
CA LYS A 32 11.74 9.60 15.58
C LYS A 32 13.03 8.97 15.03
N ASP A 33 12.94 8.27 13.90
CA ASP A 33 14.03 7.47 13.35
C ASP A 33 14.79 8.20 12.25
N THR A 34 16.10 8.03 12.25
CA THR A 34 16.98 8.45 11.14
C THR A 34 17.43 7.18 10.43
N ILE A 35 17.14 7.08 9.14
CA ILE A 35 17.43 5.90 8.34
C ILE A 35 18.21 6.25 7.07
N GLU A 36 18.96 5.29 6.54
CA GLU A 36 19.46 5.34 5.17
C GLU A 36 18.37 4.78 4.24
N ALA A 37 17.84 5.65 3.40
CA ALA A 37 16.75 5.34 2.49
C ALA A 37 17.28 5.21 1.05
N GLU A 38 16.76 4.21 0.35
CA GLU A 38 16.99 4.04 -1.07
C GLU A 38 15.91 4.76 -1.88
N TYR A 39 16.34 5.54 -2.85
CA TYR A 39 15.48 6.24 -3.80
C TYR A 39 15.77 5.78 -5.21
N ILE A 40 14.76 5.81 -6.06
CA ILE A 40 14.85 5.41 -7.46
C ILE A 40 14.43 6.59 -8.32
N THR A 41 15.29 6.98 -9.26
CA THR A 41 14.89 7.86 -10.36
C THR A 41 14.38 7.03 -11.53
N PHE A 42 13.26 7.44 -12.06
CA PHE A 42 12.73 6.88 -13.31
C PHE A 42 13.04 7.87 -14.42
N ASP A 43 13.91 7.49 -15.33
CA ASP A 43 14.05 8.23 -16.60
C ASP A 43 12.81 7.94 -17.45
N PHE A 44 11.81 8.83 -17.41
CA PHE A 44 10.59 8.77 -18.21
C PHE A 44 10.84 9.10 -19.70
N ASN A 45 12.03 8.88 -20.24
CA ASN A 45 12.22 8.80 -21.67
C ASN A 45 11.49 7.60 -22.29
N TRP A 46 10.48 7.09 -21.60
CA TRP A 46 9.60 6.08 -22.14
C TRP A 46 8.61 6.73 -23.12
N TRP A 47 9.13 7.10 -24.27
CA TRP A 47 8.26 7.33 -25.41
C TRP A 47 7.68 5.97 -25.80
N PRO A 48 6.37 5.79 -25.77
CA PRO A 48 5.80 4.50 -26.19
C PRO A 48 6.33 4.18 -27.58
N PRO A 49 6.83 2.96 -27.82
CA PRO A 49 7.35 2.58 -29.13
C PRO A 49 6.31 3.00 -30.15
N LYS A 50 6.74 3.71 -31.23
CA LYS A 50 5.82 4.17 -32.28
C LYS A 50 4.90 3.01 -32.62
N LYS A 51 3.63 3.11 -32.24
CA LYS A 51 2.65 2.07 -32.51
C LYS A 51 2.72 1.81 -34.01
N ARG A 52 3.14 0.60 -34.36
CA ARG A 52 3.06 0.14 -35.75
C ARG A 52 1.63 0.43 -36.20
N ASN A 53 1.47 1.12 -37.37
CA ASN A 53 0.14 1.38 -37.88
C ASN A 53 -0.58 0.04 -38.04
N PRO A 54 -1.64 -0.24 -37.30
CA PRO A 54 -2.32 -1.52 -37.38
C PRO A 54 -2.91 -1.71 -38.77
N ASN A 55 -2.77 -2.90 -39.31
CA ASN A 55 -3.36 -3.28 -40.59
C ASN A 55 -4.90 -3.12 -40.51
N VAL A 56 -5.54 -2.95 -41.68
CA VAL A 56 -7.00 -2.78 -41.77
C VAL A 56 -7.74 -3.92 -41.05
N PHE A 57 -7.24 -5.14 -41.15
CA PHE A 57 -7.79 -6.30 -40.43
C PHE A 57 -7.64 -6.21 -38.93
N GLU A 58 -6.52 -5.72 -38.42
CA GLU A 58 -6.30 -5.50 -36.98
C GLU A 58 -7.26 -4.44 -36.44
N LYS A 59 -7.46 -3.35 -37.18
CA LYS A 59 -8.43 -2.31 -36.83
C LYS A 59 -9.87 -2.85 -36.80
N LEU A 60 -10.24 -3.65 -37.79
CA LEU A 60 -11.57 -4.26 -37.85
C LEU A 60 -11.79 -5.25 -36.69
N TRP A 61 -10.77 -6.05 -36.40
CA TRP A 61 -10.77 -6.98 -35.27
C TRP A 61 -10.90 -6.26 -33.94
N ASP A 62 -10.15 -5.19 -33.73
CA ASP A 62 -10.23 -4.36 -32.52
C ASP A 62 -11.60 -3.70 -32.35
N VAL A 63 -12.23 -3.24 -33.43
CA VAL A 63 -13.58 -2.66 -33.40
C VAL A 63 -14.62 -3.69 -32.95
N ILE A 64 -14.45 -4.95 -33.32
CA ILE A 64 -15.41 -6.02 -32.96
C ILE A 64 -15.11 -6.59 -31.56
N THR A 65 -13.84 -6.82 -31.27
CA THR A 65 -13.43 -7.53 -30.04
C THR A 65 -13.36 -6.61 -28.82
N THR A 66 -12.96 -5.36 -28.97
CA THR A 66 -12.83 -4.41 -27.86
C THR A 66 -14.15 -4.19 -27.12
N PRO A 67 -15.29 -3.93 -27.78
CA PRO A 67 -16.56 -3.78 -27.05
C PRO A 67 -17.00 -5.08 -26.37
N TYR A 68 -16.75 -6.25 -26.97
CA TYR A 68 -17.04 -7.53 -26.34
C TYR A 68 -16.23 -7.76 -25.05
N TYR A 69 -14.91 -7.53 -25.10
CA TYR A 69 -14.07 -7.68 -23.91
C TYR A 69 -14.39 -6.64 -22.84
N LYS A 70 -14.67 -5.40 -23.21
CA LYS A 70 -15.14 -4.36 -22.29
C LYS A 70 -16.46 -4.75 -21.64
N ALA A 71 -17.45 -5.19 -22.40
CA ALA A 71 -18.74 -5.62 -21.85
C ALA A 71 -18.57 -6.82 -20.90
N LYS A 72 -17.79 -7.83 -21.29
CA LYS A 72 -17.47 -8.97 -20.43
C LYS A 72 -16.78 -8.55 -19.13
N TRP A 73 -15.86 -7.59 -19.21
CA TRP A 73 -15.18 -7.06 -18.04
C TRP A 73 -16.16 -6.33 -17.12
N TYR A 74 -16.98 -5.41 -17.64
CA TYR A 74 -17.99 -4.69 -16.85
C TYR A 74 -19.02 -5.61 -16.19
N ILE A 75 -19.49 -6.65 -16.89
CA ILE A 75 -20.42 -7.63 -16.31
C ILE A 75 -19.77 -8.39 -15.17
N ARG A 76 -18.51 -8.78 -15.34
CA ARG A 76 -17.75 -9.47 -14.29
C ARG A 76 -17.53 -8.57 -13.08
N GLU A 77 -17.16 -7.32 -13.30
CA GLU A 77 -16.95 -6.33 -12.24
C GLU A 77 -18.23 -6.07 -11.46
N ALA A 78 -19.34 -5.79 -12.17
CA ALA A 78 -20.64 -5.61 -11.55
C ALA A 78 -21.10 -6.83 -10.73
N TYR A 79 -20.86 -8.05 -11.24
CA TYR A 79 -21.15 -9.27 -10.48
C TYR A 79 -20.37 -9.33 -9.17
N TRP A 80 -19.09 -9.01 -9.19
CA TRP A 80 -18.25 -9.03 -7.99
C TRP A 80 -18.67 -7.92 -7.02
N GLU A 81 -18.93 -6.71 -7.50
CA GLU A 81 -19.41 -5.61 -6.64
C GLU A 81 -20.72 -5.96 -5.93
N VAL A 82 -21.68 -6.54 -6.65
CA VAL A 82 -22.96 -6.98 -6.05
C VAL A 82 -22.69 -8.07 -5.00
N ARG A 83 -21.90 -9.08 -5.35
CA ARG A 83 -21.57 -10.18 -4.43
C ARG A 83 -20.89 -9.69 -3.16
N TYR A 84 -19.92 -8.79 -3.28
CA TYR A 84 -19.20 -8.25 -2.14
C TYR A 84 -20.04 -7.23 -1.37
N GLY A 85 -20.88 -6.47 -2.04
CA GLY A 85 -21.88 -5.63 -1.40
C GLY A 85 -22.81 -6.42 -0.49
N PHE A 86 -23.27 -7.58 -0.94
CA PHE A 86 -24.05 -8.51 -0.10
C PHE A 86 -23.22 -9.06 1.07
N GLN A 87 -21.97 -9.43 0.87
CA GLN A 87 -21.11 -9.89 1.97
C GLN A 87 -20.93 -8.79 3.04
N ARG A 88 -20.64 -7.55 2.62
CA ARG A 88 -20.51 -6.41 3.54
C ARG A 88 -21.81 -6.16 4.31
N MET A 89 -22.96 -6.21 3.63
CA MET A 89 -24.27 -5.95 4.24
C MET A 89 -24.65 -7.01 5.28
N PHE A 90 -24.39 -8.29 5.01
CA PHE A 90 -24.83 -9.38 5.88
C PHE A 90 -23.77 -9.87 6.88
N LYS A 91 -22.49 -9.74 6.53
CA LYS A 91 -21.39 -10.23 7.38
C LYS A 91 -20.57 -9.10 8.02
N GLY A 92 -20.74 -7.85 7.58
CA GLY A 92 -19.96 -6.71 8.03
C GLY A 92 -18.53 -6.66 7.47
N TYR A 93 -18.14 -7.62 6.61
CA TYR A 93 -16.82 -7.66 5.94
C TYR A 93 -16.94 -8.30 4.56
N ASP A 94 -16.01 -8.02 3.69
CA ASP A 94 -15.79 -8.78 2.46
C ASP A 94 -14.43 -9.50 2.50
N SER A 95 -14.27 -10.50 1.63
CA SER A 95 -13.09 -11.35 1.62
C SER A 95 -12.12 -11.02 0.48
N VAL A 96 -12.33 -9.89 -0.20
CA VAL A 96 -11.67 -9.63 -1.48
C VAL A 96 -10.37 -8.93 -1.34
N ASP A 97 -10.30 -8.02 -0.41
CA ASP A 97 -9.12 -7.19 -0.25
C ASP A 97 -8.70 -7.14 1.21
N THR A 98 -7.76 -8.01 1.55
CA THR A 98 -7.16 -8.02 2.88
C THR A 98 -6.38 -6.74 3.15
N PHE A 99 -5.81 -6.11 2.12
CA PHE A 99 -5.08 -4.85 2.25
C PHE A 99 -6.03 -3.68 2.58
N GLU A 100 -7.13 -3.53 1.83
CA GLU A 100 -8.15 -2.52 2.12
C GLU A 100 -8.79 -2.74 3.51
N THR A 101 -8.99 -3.99 3.89
CA THR A 101 -9.47 -4.36 5.23
C THR A 101 -8.46 -3.95 6.30
N PHE A 102 -7.17 -4.10 6.04
CA PHE A 102 -6.12 -3.70 6.96
C PHE A 102 -6.00 -2.18 7.09
N ALA A 103 -6.05 -1.44 5.98
CA ALA A 103 -6.09 0.03 5.99
C ALA A 103 -7.30 0.56 6.79
N LYS A 104 -8.48 -0.04 6.60
CA LYS A 104 -9.67 0.28 7.39
C LYS A 104 -9.51 -0.08 8.88
N PHE A 105 -8.78 -1.13 9.19
CA PHE A 105 -8.45 -1.48 10.58
C PHE A 105 -7.57 -0.40 11.20
N ILE A 106 -6.51 0.04 10.53
CA ILE A 106 -5.61 1.10 11.00
C ILE A 106 -6.41 2.38 11.27
N ASP A 107 -7.19 2.88 10.29
CA ASP A 107 -8.01 4.09 10.43
C ASP A 107 -9.00 3.98 11.59
N ARG A 108 -9.72 2.87 11.69
CA ARG A 108 -10.70 2.64 12.74
C ARG A 108 -10.04 2.55 14.12
N TYR A 109 -8.92 1.84 14.20
CA TYR A 109 -8.24 1.62 15.47
C TYR A 109 -7.56 2.90 15.98
N THR A 110 -7.00 3.70 15.07
CA THR A 110 -6.50 5.04 15.38
C THR A 110 -7.58 5.93 15.98
N LYS A 111 -8.79 5.93 15.42
CA LYS A 111 -9.92 6.68 15.96
C LYS A 111 -10.32 6.19 17.33
N ILE A 112 -10.43 4.87 17.53
CA ILE A 112 -10.78 4.26 18.81
C ILE A 112 -9.75 4.62 19.88
N LEU A 113 -8.47 4.42 19.63
CA LEU A 113 -7.41 4.74 20.59
C LEU A 113 -7.33 6.25 20.88
N THR A 114 -7.55 7.10 19.88
CA THR A 114 -7.60 8.56 20.07
C THR A 114 -8.74 8.96 20.99
N GLU A 115 -9.93 8.40 20.80
CA GLU A 115 -11.07 8.67 21.70
C GLU A 115 -10.85 8.07 23.09
N TYR A 116 -10.34 6.86 23.18
CA TYR A 116 -9.97 6.23 24.44
C TYR A 116 -8.95 7.08 25.21
N ARG A 117 -7.91 7.57 24.55
CA ARG A 117 -6.88 8.45 25.12
C ARG A 117 -7.45 9.73 25.73
N LYS A 118 -8.52 10.28 25.14
CA LYS A 118 -9.17 11.50 25.62
C LYS A 118 -10.08 11.28 26.84
N HIS A 119 -10.72 10.12 26.89
CA HIS A 119 -11.81 9.86 27.84
C HIS A 119 -11.47 8.86 28.92
N HIS A 120 -10.34 8.16 28.78
CA HIS A 120 -9.91 7.20 29.79
C HIS A 120 -9.51 7.91 31.07
N VAL A 121 -10.18 7.54 32.17
CA VAL A 121 -9.93 8.07 33.52
C VAL A 121 -9.59 6.88 34.39
N GLY A 122 -8.34 6.46 34.38
CA GLY A 122 -7.94 5.33 35.19
C GLY A 122 -6.52 4.87 34.84
N TYR A 123 -5.98 4.07 35.70
CA TYR A 123 -4.67 3.48 35.55
C TYR A 123 -4.77 1.96 35.51
N VAL A 124 -3.89 1.34 34.79
CA VAL A 124 -3.87 -0.11 34.62
C VAL A 124 -2.90 -0.72 35.60
N GLY A 125 -3.47 -1.43 36.57
CA GLY A 125 -2.69 -2.17 37.57
C GLY A 125 -1.79 -1.28 38.42
N THR A 126 -0.46 -1.39 38.26
CA THR A 126 0.54 -0.64 39.01
C THR A 126 1.08 0.58 38.27
N MET A 127 0.62 0.84 37.03
CA MET A 127 1.07 1.97 36.21
C MET A 127 0.42 3.27 36.67
N THR A 128 1.14 4.37 36.48
CA THR A 128 0.57 5.71 36.60
C THR A 128 -0.24 6.04 35.36
N ASN A 129 -1.09 7.07 35.47
CA ASN A 129 -1.88 7.54 34.36
C ASN A 129 -0.99 8.03 33.18
N GLU A 130 0.07 8.71 33.51
CA GLU A 130 1.06 9.23 32.55
C GLU A 130 1.79 8.11 31.80
N GLU A 131 2.14 7.02 32.51
CA GLU A 131 2.76 5.85 31.89
C GLU A 131 1.79 5.15 30.92
N TRP A 132 0.51 5.03 31.32
CA TRP A 132 -0.51 4.44 30.45
C TRP A 132 -0.80 5.30 29.22
N GLU A 133 -0.90 6.60 29.40
CA GLU A 133 -1.05 7.56 28.31
C GLU A 133 0.12 7.49 27.32
N ALA A 134 1.35 7.38 27.81
CA ALA A 134 2.52 7.24 26.96
C ALA A 134 2.51 5.95 26.12
N ILE A 135 1.98 4.85 26.68
CA ILE A 135 1.82 3.58 25.91
C ILE A 135 0.79 3.75 24.79
N ILE A 136 -0.34 4.42 25.07
CA ILE A 136 -1.35 4.69 24.03
C ILE A 136 -0.79 5.62 22.94
N ASP A 137 -0.08 6.66 23.34
CA ASP A 137 0.56 7.60 22.42
C ASP A 137 1.62 6.88 21.53
N GLU A 138 2.34 5.91 22.08
CA GLU A 138 3.28 5.09 21.32
C GLU A 138 2.55 4.12 20.35
N MET A 139 1.42 3.53 20.77
CA MET A 139 0.59 2.74 19.87
C MET A 139 0.04 3.58 18.71
N LEU A 140 -0.43 4.80 18.99
CA LEU A 140 -0.91 5.74 17.97
C LEU A 140 0.20 6.18 17.01
N TYR A 141 1.41 6.42 17.55
CA TYR A 141 2.59 6.71 16.76
C TYR A 141 2.90 5.58 15.77
N HIS A 142 2.91 4.34 16.23
CA HIS A 142 3.17 3.22 15.33
C HIS A 142 2.05 3.00 14.31
N LEU A 143 0.78 3.17 14.68
CA LEU A 143 -0.34 3.09 13.74
C LEU A 143 -0.23 4.13 12.62
N TYR A 144 0.23 5.35 12.94
CA TYR A 144 0.45 6.39 11.94
C TYR A 144 1.47 5.98 10.88
N TYR A 145 2.57 5.32 11.30
CA TYR A 145 3.62 4.85 10.40
C TYR A 145 3.38 3.44 9.83
N MET A 146 2.20 2.87 10.03
CA MET A 146 1.74 1.68 9.30
C MET A 146 0.98 2.04 8.01
N ASP A 147 0.80 3.33 7.72
CA ASP A 147 0.21 3.84 6.49
C ASP A 147 1.32 4.17 5.48
N GLU A 148 1.25 3.54 4.30
CA GLU A 148 2.24 3.70 3.22
C GLU A 148 2.31 5.14 2.72
N GLU A 149 1.17 5.84 2.66
CA GLU A 149 1.10 7.22 2.19
C GLU A 149 1.90 8.15 3.12
N HIS A 150 1.71 8.05 4.43
CA HIS A 150 2.44 8.85 5.41
C HIS A 150 3.95 8.59 5.38
N VAL A 151 4.34 7.32 5.28
CA VAL A 151 5.76 6.93 5.21
C VAL A 151 6.40 7.49 3.95
N THR A 152 5.71 7.36 2.80
CA THR A 152 6.22 7.84 1.52
C THR A 152 6.34 9.36 1.51
N GLU A 153 5.32 10.08 2.00
CA GLU A 153 5.35 11.54 2.11
C GLU A 153 6.53 12.05 2.96
N GLU A 154 6.83 11.38 4.07
CA GLU A 154 7.97 11.78 4.91
C GLU A 154 9.31 11.47 4.26
N LEU A 155 9.45 10.32 3.61
CA LEU A 155 10.67 9.95 2.88
C LEU A 155 10.95 10.90 1.71
N GLU A 156 9.91 11.35 1.01
CA GLU A 156 10.04 12.17 -0.19
C GLU A 156 10.03 13.68 0.10
N ARG A 157 9.87 14.08 1.36
CA ARG A 157 9.77 15.50 1.76
C ARG A 157 11.00 16.33 1.41
N ASP A 158 12.18 15.80 1.68
CA ASP A 158 13.46 16.52 1.66
C ASP A 158 14.37 16.08 0.49
N VAL A 159 13.85 15.30 -0.44
CA VAL A 159 14.61 14.82 -1.60
C VAL A 159 14.14 15.50 -2.90
N PRO A 160 14.93 15.44 -4.00
CA PRO A 160 14.52 15.94 -5.31
C PRO A 160 13.20 15.31 -5.78
N LYS A 161 12.37 16.09 -6.48
CA LYS A 161 11.02 15.66 -6.92
C LYS A 161 11.00 14.52 -7.93
N ASP A 162 12.12 14.24 -8.55
CA ASP A 162 12.33 13.11 -9.47
C ASP A 162 12.77 11.83 -8.78
N TRP A 163 12.98 11.89 -7.44
CA TRP A 163 13.31 10.75 -6.61
C TRP A 163 12.05 10.19 -5.96
N SER A 164 11.88 8.89 -6.05
CA SER A 164 10.82 8.17 -5.33
C SER A 164 11.44 7.16 -4.36
N ALA A 165 10.88 7.07 -3.17
CA ALA A 165 11.32 6.11 -2.17
C ALA A 165 11.20 4.67 -2.72
N SER A 166 12.24 3.85 -2.48
CA SER A 166 12.21 2.47 -2.94
C SER A 166 11.18 1.67 -2.13
N TYR A 167 10.51 0.74 -2.80
CA TYR A 167 9.57 -0.18 -2.15
C TYR A 167 10.21 -0.96 -0.99
N THR A 168 11.49 -1.29 -1.10
CA THR A 168 12.23 -1.97 -0.03
C THR A 168 12.34 -1.11 1.21
N THR A 169 12.65 0.18 1.06
CA THR A 169 12.74 1.13 2.18
C THR A 169 11.38 1.35 2.83
N VAL A 170 10.35 1.58 2.03
CA VAL A 170 8.97 1.77 2.53
C VAL A 170 8.53 0.55 3.34
N ASN A 171 8.66 -0.65 2.77
CA ASN A 171 8.27 -1.88 3.48
C ASN A 171 9.06 -2.13 4.75
N TYR A 172 10.35 -1.82 4.77
CA TYR A 172 11.15 -1.96 5.99
C TYR A 172 10.58 -1.11 7.14
N ILE A 173 10.16 0.12 6.85
CA ILE A 173 9.57 1.02 7.85
C ILE A 173 8.20 0.51 8.29
N LEU A 174 7.34 0.14 7.33
CA LEU A 174 6.00 -0.40 7.61
C LEU A 174 6.08 -1.65 8.49
N ASP A 175 6.98 -2.59 8.17
CA ASP A 175 7.16 -3.82 8.94
C ASP A 175 7.67 -3.53 10.35
N LYS A 176 8.64 -2.62 10.50
CA LYS A 176 9.14 -2.21 11.81
C LYS A 176 8.03 -1.67 12.70
N HIS A 177 7.25 -0.71 12.19
CA HIS A 177 6.17 -0.08 12.97
C HIS A 177 5.02 -1.05 13.25
N LYS A 178 4.68 -1.92 12.30
CA LYS A 178 3.73 -3.01 12.51
C LYS A 178 4.15 -3.92 13.66
N ASP A 179 5.38 -4.37 13.67
CA ASP A 179 5.87 -5.31 14.69
C ASP A 179 5.87 -4.67 16.09
N GLU A 180 6.30 -3.42 16.22
CA GLU A 180 6.27 -2.70 17.49
C GLU A 180 4.82 -2.40 17.95
N PHE A 181 3.92 -2.02 17.04
CA PHE A 181 2.51 -1.87 17.38
C PHE A 181 1.91 -3.16 17.93
N PHE A 182 2.06 -4.29 17.22
CA PHE A 182 1.48 -5.55 17.67
C PHE A 182 2.13 -6.09 18.95
N LYS A 183 3.38 -5.78 19.21
CA LYS A 183 4.05 -6.09 20.47
C LYS A 183 3.42 -5.33 21.64
N LEU A 184 3.24 -4.01 21.50
CA LEU A 184 2.55 -3.20 22.50
C LEU A 184 1.09 -3.66 22.67
N PHE A 185 0.36 -3.81 21.56
CA PHE A 185 -1.02 -4.23 21.55
C PHE A 185 -1.23 -5.58 22.25
N SER A 186 -0.39 -6.58 21.93
CA SER A 186 -0.51 -7.90 22.58
C SER A 186 -0.16 -7.84 24.08
N GLY A 187 0.82 -6.99 24.46
CA GLY A 187 1.21 -6.83 25.85
C GLY A 187 0.14 -6.19 26.74
N TYR A 188 -0.64 -5.28 26.17
CA TYR A 188 -1.64 -4.51 26.89
C TYR A 188 -3.08 -4.77 26.46
N PHE A 189 -3.32 -5.80 25.67
CA PHE A 189 -4.63 -6.11 25.10
C PHE A 189 -5.75 -6.14 26.12
N TYR A 190 -5.54 -6.83 27.23
CA TYR A 190 -6.55 -6.95 28.30
C TYR A 190 -6.74 -5.67 29.13
N ASN A 191 -5.83 -4.73 29.01
CA ASN A 191 -5.88 -3.47 29.74
C ASN A 191 -6.63 -2.37 28.95
N LEU A 192 -6.92 -2.62 27.66
CA LEU A 192 -7.71 -1.74 26.81
C LEU A 192 -9.23 -1.94 26.97
N TRP A 193 -9.67 -2.76 27.93
CA TRP A 193 -11.09 -3.11 28.10
C TRP A 193 -11.81 -2.29 29.18
N ASP A 194 -11.13 -1.48 29.95
CA ASP A 194 -11.73 -0.74 31.05
C ASP A 194 -12.19 0.68 30.60
#